data_e6c05e4207ab3197f832265a44fa8a2b
#
_entry.id   e6c05e4207ab3197f832265a44fa8a2b
#
_cell.length_a   1.000
_cell.length_b   1.000
_cell.length_c   1.000
_cell.angle_alpha   90.00
_cell.angle_beta   90.00
_cell.angle_gamma   90.00
#
_symmetry.space_group_name_H-M   'P 1'
#
loop_
_entity.id
_entity.type
_entity.pdbx_description
1 polymer ?
#
loop_
_entity_poly.entity_id
_entity_poly.type
_entity_poly.pdbx_seq_one_letter_code
_entity_poly.pdbx_strand_id
1 'polypeptide(L)'
;MDPGIGYLKLWLMMKRMFHQDWVPGRDAFLGLLRDFRLMQGRPKPRHTTNSNHRYRKYKNLIRGFVPTRPNELWVSDITYIDLADGCCYLHLVTDAYSRKIVGWCLSDTLEAEHTLEALRMAVSQATADELRRLIHHSDRGVQYCSAAYTDELKKYGVRISMTEDYKPTDNAIAERVNGTLKTEVVYRERRFKSISDARERIGSFIAFYNDSRPHASIGMKPPSQAHREHGLQQRVW
;
A
#
# COMPACT_ATOMS: atom_id res chain seq x y z
N MET A 1 -7.43 2.97 -18.77
CA MET A 1 -7.95 3.74 -17.61
C MET A 1 -8.46 2.75 -16.59
N ASP A 2 -8.12 2.88 -15.31
CA ASP A 2 -8.50 1.91 -14.27
C ASP A 2 -9.93 2.16 -13.74
N PRO A 3 -10.95 1.33 -14.05
CA PRO A 3 -12.33 1.52 -13.58
C PRO A 3 -12.53 1.15 -12.09
N GLY A 4 -11.55 0.56 -11.40
CA GLY A 4 -11.59 0.33 -9.95
C GLY A 4 -11.34 1.57 -9.10
N ILE A 5 -10.82 2.64 -9.71
CA ILE A 5 -10.60 3.91 -9.04
C ILE A 5 -11.94 4.57 -8.69
N GLY A 6 -12.13 5.02 -7.44
CA GLY A 6 -13.37 5.68 -7.02
C GLY A 6 -13.70 6.92 -7.87
N TYR A 7 -14.99 7.17 -8.10
CA TYR A 7 -15.51 8.17 -9.04
C TYR A 7 -14.87 9.56 -8.93
N LEU A 8 -14.59 10.04 -7.71
CA LEU A 8 -14.00 11.36 -7.49
C LEU A 8 -12.57 11.44 -8.05
N LYS A 9 -11.77 10.41 -7.85
CA LYS A 9 -10.41 10.35 -8.36
C LYS A 9 -10.42 10.20 -9.89
N LEU A 10 -11.32 9.38 -10.41
CA LEU A 10 -11.53 9.23 -11.86
C LEU A 10 -11.91 10.58 -12.49
N TRP A 11 -12.84 11.31 -11.88
CA TRP A 11 -13.23 12.64 -12.33
C TRP A 11 -12.07 13.63 -12.35
N LEU A 12 -11.24 13.65 -11.30
CA LEU A 12 -10.04 14.49 -11.25
C LEU A 12 -9.00 14.11 -12.31
N MET A 13 -8.82 12.82 -12.56
CA MET A 13 -7.92 12.34 -13.62
C MET A 13 -8.44 12.75 -15.00
N MET A 14 -9.73 12.59 -15.25
CA MET A 14 -10.36 13.03 -16.52
C MET A 14 -10.13 14.53 -16.75
N LYS A 15 -10.31 15.37 -15.70
CA LYS A 15 -10.05 16.82 -15.81
C LYS A 15 -8.57 17.16 -16.08
N ARG A 16 -7.64 16.30 -15.67
CA ARG A 16 -6.21 16.50 -15.96
C ARG A 16 -5.81 16.02 -17.37
N MET A 17 -6.50 15.00 -17.87
CA MET A 17 -6.19 14.38 -19.19
C MET A 17 -6.90 15.05 -20.36
N PHE A 18 -8.06 15.62 -20.11
CA PHE A 18 -8.90 16.26 -21.14
C PHE A 18 -9.12 17.73 -20.83
N HIS A 19 -9.54 18.49 -21.85
CA HIS A 19 -9.91 19.88 -21.64
C HIS A 19 -11.01 19.98 -20.59
N GLN A 20 -10.87 20.91 -19.62
CA GLN A 20 -11.75 20.96 -18.43
C GLN A 20 -13.24 21.11 -18.78
N ASP A 21 -13.54 21.79 -19.91
CA ASP A 21 -14.91 22.02 -20.38
C ASP A 21 -15.60 20.78 -20.94
N TRP A 22 -14.83 19.74 -21.28
CA TRP A 22 -15.39 18.47 -21.80
C TRP A 22 -15.76 17.49 -20.69
N VAL A 23 -15.27 17.72 -19.47
CA VAL A 23 -15.56 16.87 -18.33
C VAL A 23 -16.69 17.49 -17.52
N PRO A 24 -17.84 16.85 -17.41
CA PRO A 24 -19.00 17.39 -16.69
C PRO A 24 -18.67 17.64 -15.21
N GLY A 25 -19.51 18.41 -14.55
CA GLY A 25 -19.40 18.63 -13.09
C GLY A 25 -19.44 17.31 -12.32
N ARG A 26 -18.87 17.29 -11.13
CA ARG A 26 -18.68 16.09 -10.31
C ARG A 26 -19.94 15.22 -10.16
N ASP A 27 -21.09 15.84 -9.88
CA ASP A 27 -22.32 15.08 -9.61
C ASP A 27 -22.95 14.55 -10.90
N ALA A 28 -22.88 15.31 -11.99
CA ALA A 28 -23.27 14.84 -13.33
C ALA A 28 -22.38 13.67 -13.80
N PHE A 29 -21.07 13.74 -13.56
CA PHE A 29 -20.15 12.65 -13.85
C PHE A 29 -20.49 11.38 -13.06
N LEU A 30 -20.84 11.51 -11.77
CA LEU A 30 -21.31 10.38 -10.96
C LEU A 30 -22.61 9.79 -11.51
N GLY A 31 -23.55 10.64 -11.97
CA GLY A 31 -24.77 10.22 -12.65
C GLY A 31 -24.47 9.34 -13.86
N LEU A 32 -23.62 9.82 -14.76
CA LEU A 32 -23.20 9.06 -15.94
C LEU A 32 -22.60 7.69 -15.58
N LEU A 33 -21.73 7.63 -14.56
CA LEU A 33 -21.16 6.34 -14.13
C LEU A 33 -22.22 5.34 -13.63
N ARG A 34 -23.29 5.83 -12.98
CA ARG A 34 -24.42 4.99 -12.54
C ARG A 34 -25.26 4.52 -13.71
N ASP A 35 -25.61 5.43 -14.63
CA ASP A 35 -26.46 5.14 -15.80
C ASP A 35 -25.79 4.09 -16.71
N PHE A 36 -24.47 4.20 -16.89
CA PHE A 36 -23.69 3.22 -17.66
C PHE A 36 -23.25 2.00 -16.85
N ARG A 37 -23.71 1.83 -15.60
CA ARG A 37 -23.38 0.70 -14.69
C ARG A 37 -21.88 0.48 -14.48
N LEU A 38 -21.10 1.55 -14.46
CA LEU A 38 -19.64 1.52 -14.29
C LEU A 38 -19.21 1.54 -12.81
N MET A 39 -20.17 1.54 -11.88
CA MET A 39 -19.89 1.47 -10.44
C MET A 39 -19.73 0.03 -9.98
N GLN A 40 -18.67 -0.25 -9.19
CA GLN A 40 -18.41 -1.59 -8.67
C GLN A 40 -18.84 -1.75 -7.20
N GLY A 41 -19.33 -2.96 -6.86
CA GLY A 41 -19.64 -3.36 -5.50
C GLY A 41 -18.36 -3.66 -4.69
N ARG A 42 -18.43 -3.53 -3.35
CA ARG A 42 -17.31 -3.85 -2.44
C ARG A 42 -17.39 -5.31 -2.01
N PRO A 43 -16.33 -6.12 -2.19
CA PRO A 43 -16.26 -7.49 -1.67
C PRO A 43 -15.98 -7.51 -0.15
N LYS A 44 -16.28 -8.66 0.49
CA LYS A 44 -16.06 -8.85 1.94
C LYS A 44 -14.59 -9.21 2.24
N PRO A 45 -13.95 -8.63 3.28
CA PRO A 45 -12.57 -8.95 3.65
C PRO A 45 -12.44 -10.34 4.31
N ARG A 46 -11.25 -10.98 4.13
CA ARG A 46 -10.85 -12.22 4.83
C ARG A 46 -9.72 -11.91 5.83
N HIS A 47 -9.73 -12.55 7.02
CA HIS A 47 -8.69 -12.42 8.04
C HIS A 47 -7.60 -13.50 7.84
N THR A 48 -6.31 -13.14 8.01
CA THR A 48 -5.19 -13.99 7.56
C THR A 48 -3.89 -13.92 8.38
N THR A 49 -3.84 -13.27 9.55
CA THR A 49 -2.59 -13.09 10.30
C THR A 49 -2.41 -14.17 11.37
N ASN A 50 -1.26 -14.88 11.36
CA ASN A 50 -0.84 -15.77 12.44
C ASN A 50 0.22 -15.07 13.32
N SER A 51 -0.18 -14.62 14.51
CA SER A 51 0.68 -13.91 15.47
C SER A 51 1.02 -14.75 16.73
N ASN A 52 0.63 -16.04 16.74
CA ASN A 52 0.90 -16.94 17.87
C ASN A 52 2.25 -17.70 17.66
N HIS A 53 3.36 -17.02 17.95
CA HIS A 53 4.72 -17.58 17.83
C HIS A 53 5.64 -17.06 18.95
N ARG A 54 6.82 -17.68 19.15
CA ARG A 54 7.78 -17.41 20.22
C ARG A 54 8.80 -16.30 19.91
N TYR A 55 8.78 -15.70 18.71
CA TYR A 55 9.71 -14.64 18.36
C TYR A 55 9.50 -13.37 19.19
N ARG A 56 10.58 -12.58 19.33
CA ARG A 56 10.54 -11.29 20.01
C ARG A 56 9.55 -10.34 19.35
N LYS A 57 8.67 -9.73 20.15
CA LYS A 57 7.74 -8.68 19.73
C LYS A 57 8.27 -7.33 20.17
N TYR A 58 8.12 -6.32 19.33
CA TYR A 58 8.58 -4.97 19.57
C TYR A 58 7.41 -4.08 20.00
N LYS A 59 7.72 -2.98 20.73
CA LYS A 59 6.71 -2.01 21.18
C LYS A 59 6.15 -1.21 19.99
N ASN A 60 4.93 -0.71 20.15
CA ASN A 60 4.36 0.24 19.21
C ASN A 60 4.98 1.63 19.43
N LEU A 61 5.74 2.12 18.44
CA LEU A 61 6.42 3.42 18.47
C LEU A 61 5.64 4.51 17.73
N ILE A 62 4.48 4.19 17.13
CA ILE A 62 3.78 5.10 16.23
C ILE A 62 2.48 5.67 16.83
N ARG A 63 2.17 5.39 18.09
CA ARG A 63 1.02 6.02 18.75
C ARG A 63 1.20 7.53 18.82
N GLY A 64 0.32 8.28 18.18
CA GLY A 64 0.40 9.74 18.06
C GLY A 64 1.51 10.26 17.14
N PHE A 65 2.26 9.38 16.49
CA PHE A 65 3.28 9.79 15.53
C PHE A 65 2.65 10.17 14.19
N VAL A 66 2.93 11.37 13.71
CA VAL A 66 2.50 11.85 12.39
C VAL A 66 3.75 12.19 11.58
N PRO A 67 4.05 11.45 10.51
CA PRO A 67 5.21 11.74 9.69
C PRO A 67 5.03 13.08 8.95
N THR A 68 6.11 13.87 8.89
CA THR A 68 6.16 15.20 8.25
C THR A 68 6.99 15.22 6.98
N ARG A 69 7.67 14.11 6.67
CA ARG A 69 8.48 13.92 5.48
C ARG A 69 8.52 12.46 5.06
N PRO A 70 8.95 12.16 3.82
CA PRO A 70 9.20 10.79 3.38
C PRO A 70 10.24 10.08 4.26
N ASN A 71 10.16 8.76 4.32
CA ASN A 71 11.11 7.88 5.00
C ASN A 71 11.26 8.12 6.51
N GLU A 72 10.21 8.69 7.17
CA GLU A 72 10.11 8.72 8.64
C GLU A 72 9.35 7.52 9.19
N LEU A 73 8.40 6.99 8.44
CA LEU A 73 7.59 5.84 8.82
C LEU A 73 7.26 5.00 7.59
N TRP A 74 7.71 3.75 7.59
CA TRP A 74 7.21 2.75 6.67
C TRP A 74 6.27 1.79 7.37
N VAL A 75 5.20 1.41 6.70
CA VAL A 75 4.25 0.41 7.16
C VAL A 75 4.27 -0.78 6.20
N SER A 76 4.27 -1.99 6.75
CA SER A 76 4.33 -3.22 5.97
C SER A 76 3.18 -4.15 6.30
N ASP A 77 2.72 -4.86 5.28
CA ASP A 77 1.68 -5.88 5.41
C ASP A 77 1.77 -6.88 4.27
N ILE A 78 1.23 -8.10 4.49
CA ILE A 78 1.17 -9.16 3.51
C ILE A 78 -0.30 -9.41 3.16
N THR A 79 -0.60 -9.55 1.88
CA THR A 79 -1.96 -9.85 1.44
C THR A 79 -2.01 -11.00 0.46
N TYR A 80 -3.10 -11.77 0.51
CA TYR A 80 -3.36 -12.89 -0.40
C TYR A 80 -3.90 -12.40 -1.73
N ILE A 81 -3.45 -13.02 -2.79
CA ILE A 81 -3.86 -12.79 -4.17
C ILE A 81 -4.36 -14.12 -4.75
N ASP A 82 -5.63 -14.18 -5.13
CA ASP A 82 -6.24 -15.38 -5.70
C ASP A 82 -5.73 -15.62 -7.14
N LEU A 83 -5.27 -16.85 -7.41
CA LEU A 83 -4.92 -17.33 -8.73
C LEU A 83 -6.01 -18.27 -9.25
N ALA A 84 -5.98 -18.61 -10.53
CA ALA A 84 -6.86 -19.61 -11.13
C ALA A 84 -6.69 -20.97 -10.44
N ASP A 85 -5.45 -21.29 -10.07
CA ASP A 85 -5.09 -22.46 -9.30
C ASP A 85 -4.29 -22.02 -8.04
N GLY A 86 -4.96 -22.00 -6.90
CA GLY A 86 -4.38 -21.63 -5.62
C GLY A 86 -4.35 -20.12 -5.30
N CYS A 87 -3.30 -19.69 -4.64
CA CYS A 87 -3.06 -18.28 -4.26
C CYS A 87 -1.56 -17.97 -4.21
N CYS A 88 -1.24 -16.69 -4.28
CA CYS A 88 0.09 -16.15 -3.99
C CYS A 88 0.01 -15.02 -2.96
N TYR A 89 1.15 -14.51 -2.53
CA TYR A 89 1.28 -13.58 -1.43
C TYR A 89 1.99 -12.32 -1.91
N LEU A 90 1.37 -11.18 -1.69
CA LEU A 90 1.95 -9.89 -1.99
C LEU A 90 2.44 -9.23 -0.70
N HIS A 91 3.74 -9.03 -0.61
CA HIS A 91 4.44 -8.35 0.47
C HIS A 91 4.62 -6.89 0.07
N LEU A 92 4.15 -5.94 0.88
CA LEU A 92 4.20 -4.51 0.60
C LEU A 92 4.95 -3.76 1.69
N VAL A 93 5.75 -2.79 1.29
CA VAL A 93 6.32 -1.73 2.13
C VAL A 93 5.84 -0.39 1.60
N THR A 94 5.15 0.38 2.43
CA THR A 94 4.53 1.66 2.06
C THR A 94 5.05 2.78 2.94
N ASP A 95 5.47 3.88 2.34
CA ASP A 95 5.79 5.11 3.05
C ASP A 95 4.51 5.75 3.60
N ALA A 96 4.44 5.94 4.91
CA ALA A 96 3.24 6.41 5.58
C ALA A 96 2.95 7.90 5.34
N TYR A 97 3.97 8.70 5.01
CA TYR A 97 3.81 10.11 4.70
C TYR A 97 3.19 10.30 3.30
N SER A 98 3.82 9.75 2.29
CA SER A 98 3.47 9.95 0.88
C SER A 98 2.45 8.95 0.34
N ARG A 99 2.21 7.84 1.05
CA ARG A 99 1.44 6.67 0.58
C ARG A 99 2.12 5.91 -0.57
N LYS A 100 3.35 6.22 -0.92
CA LYS A 100 4.11 5.54 -1.97
C LYS A 100 4.43 4.11 -1.54
N ILE A 101 4.18 3.15 -2.42
CA ILE A 101 4.69 1.78 -2.27
C ILE A 101 6.17 1.84 -2.65
N VAL A 102 7.05 1.71 -1.64
CA VAL A 102 8.50 1.83 -1.78
C VAL A 102 9.18 0.47 -1.97
N GLY A 103 8.49 -0.62 -1.64
CA GLY A 103 8.98 -1.97 -1.88
C GLY A 103 7.84 -2.97 -1.99
N TRP A 104 8.02 -3.98 -2.82
CA TRP A 104 7.06 -5.07 -2.96
C TRP A 104 7.71 -6.35 -3.49
N CYS A 105 7.13 -7.49 -3.12
CA CYS A 105 7.47 -8.79 -3.66
C CYS A 105 6.20 -9.63 -3.80
N LEU A 106 6.06 -10.38 -4.88
CA LEU A 106 5.00 -11.36 -5.08
C LEU A 106 5.60 -12.75 -5.09
N SER A 107 5.12 -13.64 -4.22
CA SER A 107 5.64 -14.98 -4.00
C SER A 107 4.54 -16.04 -3.92
N ASP A 108 4.89 -17.27 -4.16
CA ASP A 108 4.02 -18.46 -4.00
C ASP A 108 4.01 -19.00 -2.56
N THR A 109 4.95 -18.55 -1.72
CA THR A 109 5.05 -18.95 -0.32
C THR A 109 5.05 -17.76 0.64
N LEU A 110 4.78 -18.02 1.92
CA LEU A 110 4.83 -17.03 3.01
C LEU A 110 6.19 -16.97 3.73
N GLU A 111 7.25 -17.40 3.07
CA GLU A 111 8.59 -17.37 3.67
C GLU A 111 9.08 -15.94 3.92
N ALA A 112 9.85 -15.78 5.01
CA ALA A 112 10.36 -14.46 5.41
C ALA A 112 11.30 -13.83 4.37
N GLU A 113 11.93 -14.65 3.51
CA GLU A 113 12.82 -14.18 2.44
C GLU A 113 12.09 -13.24 1.47
N HIS A 114 10.84 -13.52 1.11
CA HIS A 114 10.07 -12.66 0.22
C HIS A 114 9.69 -11.32 0.85
N THR A 115 9.49 -11.33 2.18
CA THR A 115 9.31 -10.08 2.95
C THR A 115 10.61 -9.28 2.97
N LEU A 116 11.77 -9.96 3.05
CA LEU A 116 13.09 -9.34 2.94
C LEU A 116 13.36 -8.74 1.55
N GLU A 117 12.93 -9.41 0.47
CA GLU A 117 13.04 -8.87 -0.90
C GLU A 117 12.29 -7.53 -1.02
N ALA A 118 11.06 -7.47 -0.51
CA ALA A 118 10.29 -6.23 -0.49
C ALA A 118 10.99 -5.12 0.34
N LEU A 119 11.56 -5.48 1.50
CA LEU A 119 12.33 -4.55 2.34
C LEU A 119 13.60 -4.06 1.63
N ARG A 120 14.37 -4.95 1.02
CA ARG A 120 15.60 -4.59 0.27
C ARG A 120 15.31 -3.66 -0.90
N MET A 121 14.21 -3.87 -1.62
CA MET A 121 13.74 -2.94 -2.64
C MET A 121 13.45 -1.55 -2.06
N ALA A 122 12.79 -1.47 -0.90
CA ALA A 122 12.51 -0.19 -0.24
C ALA A 122 13.81 0.50 0.22
N VAL A 123 14.69 -0.24 0.89
CA VAL A 123 15.98 0.27 1.40
C VAL A 123 16.85 0.83 0.28
N SER A 124 16.86 0.21 -0.90
CA SER A 124 17.65 0.69 -2.04
C SER A 124 17.23 2.07 -2.57
N GLN A 125 16.06 2.57 -2.19
CA GLN A 125 15.53 3.88 -2.59
C GLN A 125 15.76 4.98 -1.56
N ALA A 126 16.25 4.65 -0.35
CA ALA A 126 16.45 5.59 0.75
C ALA A 126 17.94 5.80 1.05
N THR A 127 18.29 6.98 1.51
CA THR A 127 19.66 7.29 1.96
C THR A 127 19.93 6.70 3.34
N ALA A 128 21.21 6.53 3.68
CA ALA A 128 21.60 6.03 5.00
C ALA A 128 21.10 6.93 6.15
N ASP A 129 21.03 8.24 5.93
CA ASP A 129 20.51 9.20 6.93
C ASP A 129 19.02 9.07 7.14
N GLU A 130 18.26 8.82 6.08
CA GLU A 130 16.82 8.56 6.16
C GLU A 130 16.56 7.25 6.90
N LEU A 131 17.28 6.18 6.58
CA LEU A 131 17.15 4.88 7.23
C LEU A 131 17.43 4.94 8.73
N ARG A 132 18.41 5.72 9.18
CA ARG A 132 18.70 5.91 10.63
C ARG A 132 17.57 6.60 11.38
N ARG A 133 16.75 7.41 10.72
CA ARG A 133 15.57 8.08 11.32
C ARG A 133 14.28 7.30 11.19
N LEU A 134 14.26 6.32 10.29
CA LEU A 134 13.09 5.56 9.92
C LEU A 134 12.54 4.72 11.08
N ILE A 135 11.22 4.69 11.21
CA ILE A 135 10.48 3.67 11.95
C ILE A 135 9.87 2.73 10.91
N HIS A 136 10.13 1.44 11.03
CA HIS A 136 9.43 0.40 10.29
C HIS A 136 8.35 -0.21 11.18
N HIS A 137 7.11 -0.14 10.76
CA HIS A 137 5.96 -0.66 11.51
C HIS A 137 5.25 -1.77 10.73
N SER A 138 4.92 -2.86 11.44
CA SER A 138 4.19 -4.01 10.91
C SER A 138 3.25 -4.60 11.94
N ASP A 139 2.45 -5.56 11.54
CA ASP A 139 1.81 -6.47 12.50
C ASP A 139 2.84 -7.40 13.16
N ARG A 140 2.35 -8.31 14.03
CA ARG A 140 3.17 -9.31 14.71
C ARG A 140 3.23 -10.63 13.94
N GLY A 141 3.12 -10.61 12.62
CA GLY A 141 3.29 -11.79 11.78
C GLY A 141 4.68 -12.42 11.92
N VAL A 142 4.76 -13.74 11.80
CA VAL A 142 6.01 -14.50 11.95
C VAL A 142 7.13 -14.00 11.04
N GLN A 143 6.79 -13.53 9.84
CA GLN A 143 7.71 -13.00 8.84
C GLN A 143 8.45 -11.76 9.37
N TYR A 144 7.71 -10.81 9.95
CA TYR A 144 8.26 -9.56 10.50
C TYR A 144 9.00 -9.75 11.81
N CYS A 145 8.67 -10.79 12.58
CA CYS A 145 9.33 -11.13 13.82
C CYS A 145 10.56 -12.03 13.64
N SER A 146 10.80 -12.56 12.43
CA SER A 146 11.95 -13.44 12.14
C SER A 146 13.28 -12.72 12.40
N ALA A 147 14.31 -13.48 12.84
CA ALA A 147 15.63 -12.93 13.07
C ALA A 147 16.19 -12.30 11.79
N ALA A 148 16.06 -12.97 10.65
CA ALA A 148 16.55 -12.47 9.36
C ALA A 148 15.97 -11.09 9.03
N TYR A 149 14.66 -10.88 9.23
CA TYR A 149 14.00 -9.60 8.93
C TYR A 149 14.40 -8.49 9.92
N THR A 150 14.39 -8.80 11.22
CA THR A 150 14.75 -7.82 12.26
C THR A 150 16.22 -7.45 12.24
N ASP A 151 17.11 -8.36 11.88
CA ASP A 151 18.54 -8.09 11.80
C ASP A 151 18.88 -7.26 10.54
N GLU A 152 18.16 -7.46 9.43
CA GLU A 152 18.29 -6.59 8.27
C GLU A 152 17.89 -5.14 8.60
N LEU A 153 16.75 -4.93 9.30
CA LEU A 153 16.36 -3.58 9.77
C LEU A 153 17.41 -2.94 10.68
N LYS A 154 17.94 -3.70 11.65
CA LYS A 154 18.98 -3.22 12.58
C LYS A 154 20.27 -2.84 11.86
N LYS A 155 20.69 -3.59 10.84
CA LYS A 155 21.86 -3.31 10.02
C LYS A 155 21.85 -1.89 9.45
N TYR A 156 20.67 -1.38 9.09
CA TYR A 156 20.47 0.00 8.61
C TYR A 156 20.15 1.01 9.71
N GLY A 157 20.10 0.60 10.96
CA GLY A 157 19.73 1.47 12.09
C GLY A 157 18.25 1.83 12.16
N VAL A 158 17.39 1.09 11.44
CA VAL A 158 15.94 1.31 11.39
C VAL A 158 15.31 0.89 12.73
N ARG A 159 14.45 1.73 13.28
CA ARG A 159 13.69 1.43 14.49
C ARG A 159 12.51 0.53 14.18
N ILE A 160 12.39 -0.56 14.94
CA ILE A 160 11.33 -1.57 14.72
C ILE A 160 10.15 -1.25 15.62
N SER A 161 8.97 -1.23 15.04
CA SER A 161 7.67 -1.01 15.69
C SER A 161 6.68 -2.07 15.26
N MET A 162 5.83 -2.53 16.18
CA MET A 162 4.79 -3.52 15.87
C MET A 162 3.45 -3.13 16.50
N THR A 163 2.37 -3.60 15.91
CA THR A 163 1.01 -3.44 16.48
C THR A 163 0.95 -4.00 17.90
N GLU A 164 0.14 -3.38 18.76
CA GLU A 164 -0.19 -3.88 20.09
C GLU A 164 -1.70 -4.10 20.18
N ASP A 165 -2.12 -5.13 20.94
CA ASP A 165 -3.52 -5.37 21.33
C ASP A 165 -4.51 -5.61 20.18
N TYR A 166 -4.06 -6.13 19.02
CA TYR A 166 -4.92 -6.47 17.86
C TYR A 166 -5.86 -5.33 17.42
N LYS A 167 -5.46 -4.07 17.64
CA LYS A 167 -6.27 -2.93 17.20
C LYS A 167 -6.10 -2.72 15.69
N PRO A 168 -7.17 -2.83 14.89
CA PRO A 168 -7.11 -2.63 13.44
C PRO A 168 -6.56 -1.25 13.04
N THR A 169 -6.68 -0.26 13.94
CA THR A 169 -6.18 1.10 13.69
C THR A 169 -4.67 1.22 13.67
N ASP A 170 -3.95 0.27 14.27
CA ASP A 170 -2.49 0.36 14.42
C ASP A 170 -1.74 0.16 13.08
N ASN A 171 -2.34 -0.52 12.08
CA ASN A 171 -1.77 -0.67 10.71
C ASN A 171 -2.71 -0.21 9.59
N ALA A 172 -3.61 0.73 9.91
CA ALA A 172 -4.68 1.18 9.00
C ALA A 172 -4.18 1.72 7.64
N ILE A 173 -2.94 2.21 7.55
CA ILE A 173 -2.36 2.70 6.28
C ILE A 173 -2.05 1.52 5.37
N ALA A 174 -1.37 0.49 5.86
CA ALA A 174 -1.04 -0.70 5.09
C ALA A 174 -2.32 -1.44 4.65
N GLU A 175 -3.29 -1.62 5.58
CA GLU A 175 -4.59 -2.22 5.26
C GLU A 175 -5.32 -1.45 4.16
N ARG A 176 -5.28 -0.12 4.17
CA ARG A 176 -5.91 0.72 3.14
C ARG A 176 -5.24 0.58 1.78
N VAL A 177 -3.91 0.47 1.73
CA VAL A 177 -3.17 0.23 0.49
C VAL A 177 -3.52 -1.13 -0.08
N ASN A 178 -3.50 -2.18 0.75
CA ASN A 178 -3.95 -3.52 0.37
C ASN A 178 -5.40 -3.53 -0.12
N GLY A 179 -6.31 -2.87 0.59
CA GLY A 179 -7.71 -2.72 0.19
C GLY A 179 -7.87 -2.03 -1.15
N THR A 180 -7.06 -0.99 -1.42
CA THR A 180 -7.05 -0.29 -2.70
C THR A 180 -6.61 -1.21 -3.83
N LEU A 181 -5.48 -1.91 -3.66
CA LEU A 181 -4.95 -2.85 -4.65
C LEU A 181 -5.95 -3.99 -4.91
N LYS A 182 -6.50 -4.59 -3.87
CA LYS A 182 -7.53 -5.63 -4.03
C LYS A 182 -8.75 -5.13 -4.80
N THR A 183 -9.25 -3.95 -4.48
CA THR A 183 -10.45 -3.40 -5.12
C THR A 183 -10.18 -3.00 -6.57
N GLU A 184 -9.04 -2.39 -6.84
CA GLU A 184 -8.76 -1.78 -8.14
C GLU A 184 -8.11 -2.75 -9.13
N VAL A 185 -7.54 -3.88 -8.68
CA VAL A 185 -6.91 -4.89 -9.55
C VAL A 185 -7.46 -6.29 -9.31
N VAL A 186 -7.28 -6.83 -8.09
CA VAL A 186 -7.51 -8.27 -7.83
C VAL A 186 -8.95 -8.69 -8.05
N TYR A 187 -9.91 -7.95 -7.50
CA TYR A 187 -11.32 -8.31 -7.61
C TYR A 187 -11.93 -8.10 -9.00
N ARG A 188 -11.23 -7.38 -9.87
CA ARG A 188 -11.65 -7.15 -11.26
C ARG A 188 -11.30 -8.31 -12.17
N GLU A 189 -10.13 -8.87 -11.96
CA GLU A 189 -9.65 -10.03 -12.73
C GLU A 189 -10.32 -11.33 -12.30
N ARG A 190 -11.15 -11.32 -11.24
CA ARG A 190 -11.72 -12.48 -10.54
C ARG A 190 -10.62 -13.41 -10.03
N ARG A 191 -9.68 -13.86 -10.88
CA ARG A 191 -8.47 -14.64 -10.56
C ARG A 191 -7.44 -14.41 -11.64
N PHE A 192 -6.18 -14.26 -11.25
CA PHE A 192 -5.07 -14.23 -12.19
C PHE A 192 -4.79 -15.64 -12.73
N LYS A 193 -4.36 -15.72 -13.99
CA LYS A 193 -4.07 -17.02 -14.65
C LYS A 193 -2.88 -17.73 -14.04
N SER A 194 -1.87 -16.98 -13.60
CA SER A 194 -0.64 -17.47 -13.00
C SER A 194 0.01 -16.40 -12.12
N ILE A 195 1.04 -16.76 -11.35
CA ILE A 195 1.84 -15.82 -10.58
C ILE A 195 2.57 -14.81 -11.49
N SER A 196 2.96 -15.21 -12.70
CA SER A 196 3.59 -14.32 -13.69
C SER A 196 2.60 -13.26 -14.18
N ASP A 197 1.37 -13.65 -14.53
CA ASP A 197 0.28 -12.74 -14.92
C ASP A 197 -0.06 -11.76 -13.76
N ALA A 198 -0.14 -12.29 -12.54
CA ALA A 198 -0.36 -11.47 -11.35
C ALA A 198 0.79 -10.46 -11.13
N ARG A 199 2.04 -10.88 -11.30
CA ARG A 199 3.23 -10.03 -11.12
C ARG A 199 3.25 -8.87 -12.12
N GLU A 200 2.96 -9.13 -13.37
CA GLU A 200 2.93 -8.11 -14.43
C GLU A 200 1.84 -7.08 -14.14
N ARG A 201 0.63 -7.52 -13.86
CA ARG A 201 -0.52 -6.63 -13.62
C ARG A 201 -0.41 -5.85 -12.33
N ILE A 202 0.04 -6.49 -11.25
CA ILE A 202 0.27 -5.83 -9.96
C ILE A 202 1.41 -4.82 -10.08
N GLY A 203 2.50 -5.17 -10.78
CA GLY A 203 3.61 -4.26 -11.03
C GLY A 203 3.18 -3.01 -11.81
N SER A 204 2.41 -3.22 -12.90
CA SER A 204 1.84 -2.12 -13.68
C SER A 204 0.90 -1.25 -12.84
N PHE A 205 0.09 -1.86 -11.98
CA PHE A 205 -0.77 -1.11 -11.07
C PHE A 205 0.03 -0.33 -10.02
N ILE A 206 1.09 -0.89 -9.44
CA ILE A 206 1.94 -0.20 -8.45
C ILE A 206 2.60 1.03 -9.09
N ALA A 207 3.06 0.92 -10.34
CA ALA A 207 3.58 2.06 -11.08
C ALA A 207 2.50 3.15 -11.27
N PHE A 208 1.32 2.77 -11.74
CA PHE A 208 0.18 3.68 -11.85
C PHE A 208 -0.23 4.28 -10.50
N TYR A 209 -0.29 3.47 -9.44
CA TYR A 209 -0.62 3.90 -8.08
C TYR A 209 0.34 4.96 -7.57
N ASN A 210 1.63 4.76 -7.77
CA ASN A 210 2.67 5.67 -7.33
C ASN A 210 2.70 6.97 -8.14
N ASP A 211 2.59 6.89 -9.45
CA ASP A 211 2.95 8.00 -10.34
C ASP A 211 1.74 8.78 -10.87
N SER A 212 0.55 8.19 -10.86
CA SER A 212 -0.61 8.79 -11.51
C SER A 212 -1.86 8.85 -10.63
N ARG A 213 -2.02 7.91 -9.69
CA ARG A 213 -3.25 7.77 -8.92
C ARG A 213 -3.40 8.83 -7.84
N PRO A 214 -4.47 9.67 -7.84
CA PRO A 214 -4.68 10.67 -6.80
C PRO A 214 -5.03 10.05 -5.44
N HIS A 215 -4.49 10.60 -4.37
CA HIS A 215 -4.77 10.18 -3.00
C HIS A 215 -5.37 11.31 -2.16
N ALA A 216 -6.57 11.10 -1.62
CA ALA A 216 -7.27 12.09 -0.81
C ALA A 216 -6.50 12.50 0.46
N SER A 217 -5.83 11.53 1.11
CA SER A 217 -5.08 11.79 2.35
C SER A 217 -3.79 12.60 2.17
N ILE A 218 -3.41 12.90 0.92
CA ILE A 218 -2.22 13.69 0.56
C ILE A 218 -2.56 14.78 -0.47
N GLY A 219 -3.75 15.38 -0.35
CA GLY A 219 -4.15 16.51 -1.19
C GLY A 219 -4.47 16.15 -2.64
N MET A 220 -4.97 14.94 -2.90
CA MET A 220 -5.24 14.44 -4.26
C MET A 220 -4.02 14.42 -5.19
N LYS A 221 -2.82 14.35 -4.63
CA LYS A 221 -1.58 14.16 -5.38
C LYS A 221 -1.32 12.68 -5.62
N PRO A 222 -0.55 12.32 -6.66
CA PRO A 222 0.07 11.00 -6.75
C PRO A 222 1.12 10.80 -5.63
N PRO A 223 1.29 9.56 -5.11
CA PRO A 223 2.27 9.26 -4.07
C PRO A 223 3.70 9.69 -4.40
N SER A 224 4.18 9.49 -5.61
CA SER A 224 5.52 9.90 -6.04
C SER A 224 5.71 11.41 -6.02
N GLN A 225 4.66 12.20 -6.26
CA GLN A 225 4.73 13.65 -6.12
C GLN A 225 4.84 14.03 -4.63
N ALA A 226 3.96 13.49 -3.78
CA ALA A 226 4.00 13.73 -2.35
C ALA A 226 5.33 13.28 -1.70
N HIS A 227 5.97 12.24 -2.24
CA HIS A 227 7.25 11.72 -1.75
C HIS A 227 8.44 12.67 -1.96
N ARG A 228 8.26 13.77 -2.68
CA ARG A 228 9.27 14.84 -2.89
C ARG A 228 9.01 16.08 -2.04
N GLU A 229 7.97 16.05 -1.22
CA GLU A 229 7.53 17.19 -0.42
C GLU A 229 7.85 16.97 1.06
N HIS A 230 7.80 18.07 1.82
CA HIS A 230 7.97 18.09 3.28
C HIS A 230 6.86 18.91 3.93
N GLY A 231 6.63 18.72 5.22
CA GLY A 231 5.60 19.41 5.99
C GLY A 231 4.32 18.56 6.12
N LEU A 232 3.30 19.11 6.76
CA LEU A 232 2.05 18.40 6.96
C LEU A 232 1.29 18.27 5.63
N GLN A 233 0.87 17.06 5.30
CA GLN A 233 0.02 16.81 4.15
C GLN A 233 -1.39 17.33 4.37
N GLN A 234 -1.89 18.09 3.40
CA GLN A 234 -3.28 18.55 3.42
C GLN A 234 -4.20 17.37 3.07
N ARG A 235 -5.12 17.06 3.97
CA ARG A 235 -6.19 16.10 3.67
C ARG A 235 -7.31 16.84 2.94
N VAL A 236 -7.83 16.27 1.88
CA VAL A 236 -9.02 16.77 1.20
C VAL A 236 -10.23 16.07 1.82
N TRP A 237 -10.94 16.75 2.69
CA TRP A 237 -12.02 16.57 3.69
C TRP A 237 -11.55 16.13 5.06
#